data_db749e5cdd7e318e061d52740b5b12a5
#
_entry.id   db749e5cdd7e318e061d52740b5b12a5
#
_cell.length_a   1.000
_cell.length_b   1.000
_cell.length_c   1.000
_cell.angle_alpha   90.00
_cell.angle_beta   90.00
_cell.angle_gamma   90.00
#
_symmetry.space_group_name_H-M   'P 1'
#
loop_
_entity.id
_entity.type
_entity.pdbx_description
1 polymer ?
#
loop_
_entity_poly.entity_id
_entity_poly.type
_entity_poly.pdbx_seq_one_letter_code
_entity_poly.pdbx_strand_id
1 'polypeptide(L)'
;MPKIKKVVATVWYDKENMRALRQVFPEAEFCYVDFYDKDKLEQEVKDADVCILMGDVDPCILGENTLKWIHCDHAGLNGSARPEVFARGIPVTGAAGRSAPVLAEHCIYFMLQNCYHTKELLAAQAAHHWGVDGSNQWRGLYGRTVGIVGMGNNGRMLAERLHALGMNIVAYDKFPIKGFDYIEK
;
A
#
# COMPACT_ATOMS: atom_id res chain seq x y z
N MET A 1 -18.65 -10.36 17.98
CA MET A 1 -18.69 -9.82 16.60
C MET A 1 -19.91 -10.35 15.90
N PRO A 2 -20.58 -9.60 15.03
CA PRO A 2 -21.67 -10.15 14.23
C PRO A 2 -21.15 -11.33 13.40
N LYS A 3 -21.97 -12.37 13.27
CA LYS A 3 -21.62 -13.55 12.46
C LYS A 3 -21.63 -13.15 10.99
N ILE A 4 -20.51 -13.35 10.30
CA ILE A 4 -20.36 -13.11 8.86
C ILE A 4 -20.69 -14.40 8.13
N LYS A 5 -21.66 -14.36 7.22
CA LYS A 5 -22.15 -15.51 6.46
C LYS A 5 -21.75 -15.47 4.99
N LYS A 6 -21.66 -14.27 4.39
CA LYS A 6 -21.31 -14.12 2.97
C LYS A 6 -20.33 -12.96 2.79
N VAL A 7 -19.25 -13.24 2.07
CA VAL A 7 -18.23 -12.27 1.66
C VAL A 7 -18.20 -12.22 0.13
N VAL A 8 -18.46 -11.06 -0.43
CA VAL A 8 -18.31 -10.79 -1.87
C VAL A 8 -16.99 -10.08 -2.10
N ALA A 9 -16.17 -10.56 -3.03
CA ALA A 9 -14.89 -9.96 -3.35
C ALA A 9 -14.76 -9.71 -4.86
N THR A 10 -14.31 -8.51 -5.23
CA THR A 10 -13.89 -8.20 -6.60
C THR A 10 -12.38 -8.33 -6.79
N VAL A 11 -11.65 -8.66 -5.72
CA VAL A 11 -10.23 -8.99 -5.73
C VAL A 11 -10.09 -10.50 -5.84
N TRP A 12 -9.30 -10.94 -6.82
CA TRP A 12 -8.96 -12.35 -6.91
C TRP A 12 -7.83 -12.67 -5.93
N TYR A 13 -8.04 -13.71 -5.13
CA TYR A 13 -7.06 -14.18 -4.17
C TYR A 13 -6.56 -15.58 -4.55
N ASP A 14 -5.27 -15.80 -4.45
CA ASP A 14 -4.67 -17.12 -4.60
C ASP A 14 -5.08 -18.07 -3.45
N LYS A 15 -4.64 -19.33 -3.54
CA LYS A 15 -5.01 -20.36 -2.55
C LYS A 15 -4.51 -20.05 -1.14
N GLU A 16 -3.36 -19.42 -1.01
CA GLU A 16 -2.75 -19.09 0.29
C GLU A 16 -3.52 -17.94 0.97
N ASN A 17 -3.76 -16.86 0.24
CA ASN A 17 -4.55 -15.73 0.71
C ASN A 17 -5.99 -16.11 1.02
N MET A 18 -6.61 -16.98 0.20
CA MET A 18 -7.95 -17.53 0.49
C MET A 18 -7.96 -18.37 1.75
N ARG A 19 -6.88 -19.12 2.04
CA ARG A 19 -6.78 -19.86 3.30
C ARG A 19 -6.76 -18.91 4.50
N ALA A 20 -6.01 -17.80 4.43
CA ALA A 20 -5.96 -16.79 5.48
C ALA A 20 -7.34 -16.12 5.69
N LEU A 21 -8.04 -15.74 4.62
CA LEU A 21 -9.40 -15.19 4.69
C LEU A 21 -10.39 -16.16 5.32
N ARG A 22 -10.31 -17.45 4.97
CA ARG A 22 -11.18 -18.50 5.58
C ARG A 22 -10.90 -18.73 7.07
N GLN A 23 -9.70 -18.44 7.56
CA GLN A 23 -9.42 -18.47 8.99
C GLN A 23 -10.12 -17.31 9.73
N VAL A 24 -10.23 -16.13 9.09
CA VAL A 24 -10.92 -14.97 9.66
C VAL A 24 -12.44 -15.13 9.60
N PHE A 25 -12.95 -15.73 8.52
CA PHE A 25 -14.38 -15.93 8.28
C PHE A 25 -14.70 -17.42 8.03
N PRO A 26 -14.57 -18.29 9.05
CA PRO A 26 -14.59 -19.75 8.86
C PRO A 26 -15.94 -20.29 8.38
N GLU A 27 -17.03 -19.57 8.65
CA GLU A 27 -18.38 -19.99 8.29
C GLU A 27 -18.95 -19.21 7.09
N ALA A 28 -18.15 -18.30 6.48
CA ALA A 28 -18.63 -17.49 5.39
C ALA A 28 -18.51 -18.20 4.04
N GLU A 29 -19.54 -18.03 3.23
CA GLU A 29 -19.45 -18.26 1.80
C GLU A 29 -18.65 -17.13 1.14
N PHE A 30 -17.72 -17.48 0.24
CA PHE A 30 -16.93 -16.52 -0.53
C PHE A 30 -17.38 -16.53 -1.98
N CYS A 31 -17.89 -15.40 -2.46
CA CYS A 31 -18.28 -15.17 -3.84
C CYS A 31 -17.29 -14.21 -4.52
N TYR A 32 -16.64 -14.66 -5.58
CA TYR A 32 -15.85 -13.79 -6.45
C TYR A 32 -16.73 -13.23 -7.57
N VAL A 33 -16.64 -11.92 -7.79
CA VAL A 33 -17.29 -11.20 -8.87
C VAL A 33 -16.23 -10.39 -9.61
N ASP A 34 -16.24 -10.42 -10.94
CA ASP A 34 -15.35 -9.57 -11.73
C ASP A 34 -15.65 -8.09 -11.42
N PHE A 35 -14.60 -7.30 -11.20
CA PHE A 35 -14.72 -5.88 -10.84
C PHE A 35 -15.52 -5.06 -11.86
N TYR A 36 -15.52 -5.48 -13.13
CA TYR A 36 -16.23 -4.79 -14.21
C TYR A 36 -17.67 -5.27 -14.41
N ASP A 37 -18.06 -6.40 -13.80
CA ASP A 37 -19.43 -6.94 -13.83
C ASP A 37 -20.27 -6.29 -12.73
N LYS A 38 -20.72 -5.06 -12.98
CA LYS A 38 -21.45 -4.24 -12.01
C LYS A 38 -22.83 -4.79 -11.68
N ASP A 39 -23.50 -5.38 -12.65
CA ASP A 39 -24.84 -5.96 -12.47
C ASP A 39 -24.77 -7.16 -11.53
N LYS A 40 -23.80 -8.04 -11.74
CA LYS A 40 -23.56 -9.18 -10.86
C LYS A 40 -23.11 -8.73 -9.45
N LEU A 41 -22.25 -7.71 -9.37
CA LEU A 41 -21.81 -7.17 -8.08
C LEU A 41 -23.00 -6.64 -7.28
N GLU A 42 -23.88 -5.86 -7.90
CA GLU A 42 -25.11 -5.34 -7.27
C GLU A 42 -26.03 -6.47 -6.78
N GLN A 43 -26.14 -7.54 -7.55
CA GLN A 43 -26.95 -8.68 -7.15
C GLN A 43 -26.35 -9.43 -5.96
N GLU A 44 -25.06 -9.73 -6.00
CA GLU A 44 -24.38 -10.54 -5.00
C GLU A 44 -24.22 -9.83 -3.64
N VAL A 45 -24.17 -8.50 -3.62
CA VAL A 45 -24.07 -7.74 -2.36
C VAL A 45 -25.40 -7.61 -1.62
N LYS A 46 -26.53 -7.91 -2.23
CA LYS A 46 -27.85 -7.72 -1.60
C LYS A 46 -27.99 -8.49 -0.27
N ASP A 47 -27.42 -9.68 -0.21
CA ASP A 47 -27.44 -10.57 0.95
C ASP A 47 -26.05 -10.78 1.57
N ALA A 48 -25.04 -10.02 1.15
CA ALA A 48 -23.70 -10.11 1.66
C ALA A 48 -23.52 -9.31 2.96
N ASP A 49 -22.65 -9.82 3.85
CA ASP A 49 -22.26 -9.15 5.08
C ASP A 49 -21.02 -8.26 4.87
N VAL A 50 -20.10 -8.68 3.98
CA VAL A 50 -18.83 -8.00 3.72
C VAL A 50 -18.62 -7.91 2.21
N CYS A 51 -18.15 -6.75 1.75
CA CYS A 51 -17.71 -6.55 0.39
C CYS A 51 -16.23 -6.12 0.35
N ILE A 52 -15.40 -6.84 -0.42
CA ILE A 52 -13.98 -6.51 -0.62
C ILE A 52 -13.81 -6.04 -2.06
N LEU A 53 -13.46 -4.77 -2.23
CA LEU A 53 -13.37 -4.11 -3.52
C LEU A 53 -11.93 -3.94 -3.98
N MET A 54 -11.65 -4.19 -5.24
CA MET A 54 -10.36 -3.89 -5.87
C MET A 54 -10.08 -2.38 -5.95
N GLY A 55 -11.13 -1.54 -5.95
CA GLY A 55 -11.07 -0.08 -6.03
C GLY A 55 -11.87 0.60 -4.91
N ASP A 56 -12.24 1.85 -5.18
CA ASP A 56 -13.13 2.63 -4.30
C ASP A 56 -14.55 2.06 -4.25
N VAL A 57 -15.32 2.52 -3.28
CA VAL A 57 -16.73 2.14 -3.14
C VAL A 57 -17.49 2.50 -4.42
N ASP A 58 -17.99 1.47 -5.10
CA ASP A 58 -18.72 1.63 -6.36
C ASP A 58 -20.18 2.04 -6.08
N PRO A 59 -20.77 2.94 -6.89
CA PRO A 59 -22.18 3.33 -6.76
C PRO A 59 -23.16 2.15 -6.80
N CYS A 60 -22.87 1.07 -7.52
CA CYS A 60 -23.75 -0.09 -7.64
C CYS A 60 -24.01 -0.81 -6.32
N ILE A 61 -23.11 -0.64 -5.32
CA ILE A 61 -23.28 -1.24 -3.99
C ILE A 61 -23.90 -0.29 -2.94
N LEU A 62 -24.29 0.93 -3.35
CA LEU A 62 -24.91 1.90 -2.45
C LEU A 62 -26.42 1.73 -2.29
N GLY A 63 -27.04 0.87 -3.08
CA GLY A 63 -28.47 0.51 -2.98
C GLY A 63 -28.79 -0.27 -1.70
N GLU A 64 -30.02 -0.81 -1.62
CA GLU A 64 -30.45 -1.64 -0.48
C GLU A 64 -29.67 -2.96 -0.46
N ASN A 65 -29.00 -3.24 0.65
CA ASN A 65 -28.25 -4.46 0.90
C ASN A 65 -28.01 -4.67 2.39
N THR A 66 -27.46 -5.83 2.76
CA THR A 66 -27.19 -6.23 4.14
C THR A 66 -25.75 -6.02 4.59
N LEU A 67 -24.95 -5.27 3.82
CA LEU A 67 -23.54 -5.04 4.12
C LEU A 67 -23.31 -4.43 5.50
N LYS A 68 -22.38 -5.02 6.23
CA LYS A 68 -21.94 -4.59 7.56
C LYS A 68 -20.54 -3.99 7.52
N TRP A 69 -19.77 -4.27 6.47
CA TRP A 69 -18.42 -3.79 6.30
C TRP A 69 -18.02 -3.78 4.82
N ILE A 70 -17.34 -2.73 4.39
CA ILE A 70 -16.72 -2.61 3.06
C ILE A 70 -15.21 -2.45 3.25
N HIS A 71 -14.43 -3.23 2.52
CA HIS A 71 -12.98 -3.10 2.46
C HIS A 71 -12.54 -2.76 1.04
N CYS A 72 -11.79 -1.68 0.89
CA CYS A 72 -11.15 -1.29 -0.37
C CYS A 72 -9.70 -1.78 -0.35
N ASP A 73 -9.32 -2.70 -1.25
CA ASP A 73 -8.00 -3.33 -1.29
C ASP A 73 -6.92 -2.42 -1.89
N HIS A 74 -6.93 -1.14 -1.50
CA HIS A 74 -5.91 -0.15 -1.83
C HIS A 74 -5.69 0.85 -0.69
N ALA A 75 -4.62 1.66 -0.78
CA ALA A 75 -4.18 2.46 0.36
C ALA A 75 -4.99 3.73 0.59
N GLY A 76 -5.45 4.41 -0.45
CA GLY A 76 -6.19 5.68 -0.35
C GLY A 76 -7.69 5.46 -0.40
N LEU A 77 -8.46 6.19 0.41
CA LEU A 77 -9.93 6.13 0.42
C LEU A 77 -10.58 7.44 -0.06
N ASN A 78 -9.84 8.31 -0.73
CA ASN A 78 -10.35 9.63 -1.14
C ASN A 78 -11.54 9.52 -2.09
N GLY A 79 -11.52 8.56 -3.01
CA GLY A 79 -12.62 8.29 -3.92
C GLY A 79 -13.85 7.68 -3.24
N SER A 80 -13.65 7.02 -2.08
CA SER A 80 -14.73 6.47 -1.26
C SER A 80 -15.28 7.46 -0.22
N ALA A 81 -14.55 8.55 0.05
CA ALA A 81 -14.95 9.57 1.03
C ALA A 81 -15.99 10.55 0.46
N ARG A 82 -17.19 10.07 0.19
CA ARG A 82 -18.28 10.80 -0.45
C ARG A 82 -19.53 10.81 0.42
N PRO A 83 -20.37 11.85 0.33
CA PRO A 83 -21.59 11.97 1.15
C PRO A 83 -22.51 10.75 1.08
N GLU A 84 -22.73 10.19 -0.09
CA GLU A 84 -23.56 9.01 -0.32
C GLU A 84 -23.01 7.75 0.33
N VAL A 85 -21.68 7.62 0.44
CA VAL A 85 -21.03 6.51 1.14
C VAL A 85 -21.20 6.69 2.65
N PHE A 86 -20.98 7.89 3.18
CA PHE A 86 -21.17 8.19 4.59
C PHE A 86 -22.63 8.02 5.04
N ALA A 87 -23.59 8.40 4.18
CA ALA A 87 -25.02 8.24 4.47
C ALA A 87 -25.44 6.78 4.73
N ARG A 88 -24.67 5.81 4.24
CA ARG A 88 -24.92 4.38 4.49
C ARG A 88 -24.59 3.97 5.93
N GLY A 89 -23.74 4.71 6.62
CA GLY A 89 -23.31 4.35 7.99
C GLY A 89 -22.53 3.04 8.09
N ILE A 90 -22.07 2.47 6.95
CA ILE A 90 -21.31 1.22 6.90
C ILE A 90 -19.83 1.55 7.06
N PRO A 91 -19.08 0.89 7.97
CA PRO A 91 -17.64 1.06 8.07
C PRO A 91 -16.93 0.74 6.75
N VAL A 92 -16.09 1.67 6.28
CA VAL A 92 -15.22 1.48 5.10
C VAL A 92 -13.78 1.51 5.56
N THR A 93 -13.02 0.49 5.18
CA THR A 93 -11.59 0.37 5.48
C THR A 93 -10.78 0.23 4.21
N GLY A 94 -9.49 0.58 4.28
CA GLY A 94 -8.54 0.42 3.18
C GLY A 94 -7.28 -0.32 3.62
N ALA A 95 -6.46 -0.72 2.66
CA ALA A 95 -5.22 -1.47 2.86
C ALA A 95 -4.00 -0.55 3.11
N ALA A 96 -4.18 0.54 3.86
CA ALA A 96 -3.11 1.50 4.14
C ALA A 96 -1.93 0.82 4.86
N GLY A 97 -0.72 1.05 4.36
CA GLY A 97 0.52 0.49 4.92
C GLY A 97 0.97 -0.82 4.28
N ARG A 98 0.11 -1.57 3.62
CA ARG A 98 0.46 -2.84 2.98
C ARG A 98 1.67 -2.72 2.03
N SER A 99 1.71 -1.69 1.23
CA SER A 99 2.78 -1.46 0.25
C SER A 99 3.96 -0.65 0.79
N ALA A 100 3.94 -0.23 2.06
CA ALA A 100 4.98 0.62 2.62
C ALA A 100 6.40 0.01 2.54
N PRO A 101 6.61 -1.30 2.81
CA PRO A 101 7.93 -1.91 2.66
C PRO A 101 8.48 -1.80 1.24
N VAL A 102 7.67 -2.15 0.24
CA VAL A 102 8.07 -2.13 -1.18
C VAL A 102 8.28 -0.71 -1.69
N LEU A 103 7.46 0.25 -1.25
CA LEU A 103 7.66 1.67 -1.59
C LEU A 103 8.95 2.23 -1.00
N ALA A 104 9.31 1.83 0.22
CA ALA A 104 10.58 2.21 0.82
C ALA A 104 11.77 1.63 0.04
N GLU A 105 11.70 0.39 -0.40
CA GLU A 105 12.71 -0.25 -1.25
C GLU A 105 12.84 0.47 -2.60
N HIS A 106 11.72 0.85 -3.24
CA HIS A 106 11.74 1.64 -4.47
C HIS A 106 12.44 2.99 -4.29
N CYS A 107 12.18 3.69 -3.18
CA CYS A 107 12.87 4.95 -2.89
C CYS A 107 14.38 4.73 -2.78
N ILE A 108 14.81 3.71 -2.04
CA ILE A 108 16.23 3.37 -1.88
C ILE A 108 16.87 3.00 -3.22
N TYR A 109 16.17 2.22 -4.04
CA TYR A 109 16.63 1.85 -5.37
C TYR A 109 16.93 3.08 -6.23
N PHE A 110 16.01 4.05 -6.30
CA PHE A 110 16.24 5.29 -7.06
C PHE A 110 17.35 6.16 -6.45
N MET A 111 17.46 6.21 -5.12
CA MET A 111 18.56 6.90 -4.46
C MET A 111 19.91 6.30 -4.84
N LEU A 112 20.02 4.96 -4.80
CA LEU A 112 21.24 4.25 -5.18
C LEU A 112 21.56 4.41 -6.67
N GLN A 113 20.56 4.31 -7.56
CA GLN A 113 20.75 4.56 -8.98
C GLN A 113 21.34 5.94 -9.27
N ASN A 114 20.85 6.96 -8.56
CA ASN A 114 21.37 8.31 -8.69
C ASN A 114 22.79 8.45 -8.12
N CYS A 115 23.05 7.88 -6.94
CA CYS A 115 24.35 7.96 -6.27
C CYS A 115 25.46 7.26 -7.05
N TYR A 116 25.14 6.14 -7.71
CA TYR A 116 26.09 5.34 -8.46
C TYR A 116 25.99 5.53 -9.98
N HIS A 117 25.31 6.58 -10.44
CA HIS A 117 25.21 6.93 -11.85
C HIS A 117 24.94 5.70 -12.74
N THR A 118 23.88 4.94 -12.41
CA THR A 118 23.63 3.61 -13.00
C THR A 118 23.52 3.65 -14.53
N LYS A 119 23.05 4.75 -15.11
CA LYS A 119 22.98 4.91 -16.59
C LYS A 119 24.35 4.88 -17.23
N GLU A 120 25.30 5.58 -16.65
CA GLU A 120 26.69 5.63 -17.11
C GLU A 120 27.38 4.28 -16.96
N LEU A 121 27.14 3.57 -15.84
CA LEU A 121 27.65 2.22 -15.64
C LEU A 121 27.11 1.24 -16.68
N LEU A 122 25.81 1.28 -16.97
CA LEU A 122 25.19 0.42 -17.97
C LEU A 122 25.68 0.74 -19.39
N ALA A 123 25.91 2.01 -19.71
CA ALA A 123 26.49 2.41 -20.99
C ALA A 123 27.94 1.90 -21.14
N ALA A 124 28.76 2.01 -20.10
CA ALA A 124 30.13 1.49 -20.09
C ALA A 124 30.13 -0.05 -20.23
N GLN A 125 29.24 -0.75 -19.53
CA GLN A 125 29.06 -2.18 -19.65
C GLN A 125 28.70 -2.61 -21.07
N ALA A 126 27.72 -1.91 -21.70
CA ALA A 126 27.31 -2.20 -23.08
C ALA A 126 28.43 -1.96 -24.10
N ALA A 127 29.30 -1.00 -23.82
CA ALA A 127 30.48 -0.70 -24.66
C ALA A 127 31.70 -1.59 -24.35
N HIS A 128 31.58 -2.58 -23.43
CA HIS A 128 32.69 -3.39 -22.92
C HIS A 128 33.86 -2.53 -22.38
N HIS A 129 33.55 -1.36 -21.83
CA HIS A 129 34.52 -0.45 -21.26
C HIS A 129 34.56 -0.61 -19.73
N TRP A 130 35.78 -0.81 -19.18
CA TRP A 130 35.94 -0.90 -17.74
C TRP A 130 36.15 0.49 -17.14
N GLY A 131 35.26 0.83 -16.18
CA GLY A 131 35.30 2.09 -15.45
C GLY A 131 34.48 3.21 -16.12
N VAL A 132 34.17 4.20 -15.32
CA VAL A 132 33.53 5.45 -15.75
C VAL A 132 34.33 6.59 -15.16
N ASP A 133 34.62 7.61 -15.96
CA ASP A 133 35.40 8.77 -15.55
C ASP A 133 34.75 9.45 -14.32
N GLY A 134 35.60 9.76 -13.33
CA GLY A 134 35.11 10.38 -12.09
C GLY A 134 34.41 9.47 -11.10
N SER A 135 34.28 8.15 -11.39
CA SER A 135 33.58 7.20 -10.51
C SER A 135 34.19 7.09 -9.11
N ASN A 136 35.48 7.39 -8.94
CA ASN A 136 36.17 7.42 -7.66
C ASN A 136 35.69 8.56 -6.73
N GLN A 137 34.96 9.54 -7.27
CA GLN A 137 34.37 10.66 -6.51
C GLN A 137 32.91 10.40 -6.12
N TRP A 138 32.31 9.34 -6.65
CA TRP A 138 30.91 9.01 -6.32
C TRP A 138 30.77 8.66 -4.85
N ARG A 139 29.65 9.08 -4.30
CA ARG A 139 29.31 8.86 -2.89
C ARG A 139 28.01 8.08 -2.79
N GLY A 140 28.04 6.97 -2.09
CA GLY A 140 26.85 6.20 -1.74
C GLY A 140 25.96 6.90 -0.71
N LEU A 141 25.07 6.15 -0.07
CA LEU A 141 24.15 6.66 0.95
C LEU A 141 24.79 6.83 2.33
N TYR A 142 25.76 6.00 2.65
CA TYR A 142 26.42 5.99 3.96
C TYR A 142 26.93 7.36 4.38
N GLY A 143 26.62 7.77 5.61
CA GLY A 143 27.03 9.05 6.19
C GLY A 143 26.33 10.29 5.64
N ARG A 144 25.43 10.13 4.65
CA ARG A 144 24.63 11.26 4.11
C ARG A 144 23.39 11.50 4.98
N THR A 145 22.86 12.71 4.84
CA THR A 145 21.59 13.09 5.49
C THR A 145 20.46 13.03 4.48
N VAL A 146 19.32 12.46 4.89
CA VAL A 146 18.07 12.47 4.14
C VAL A 146 17.00 13.23 4.92
N GLY A 147 16.22 14.07 4.20
CA GLY A 147 15.02 14.70 4.73
C GLY A 147 13.78 13.91 4.34
N ILE A 148 12.95 13.55 5.33
CA ILE A 148 11.68 12.84 5.10
C ILE A 148 10.53 13.75 5.53
N VAL A 149 9.66 14.09 4.59
CA VAL A 149 8.43 14.85 4.85
C VAL A 149 7.25 13.87 4.87
N GLY A 150 6.67 13.69 6.05
CA GLY A 150 5.62 12.72 6.29
C GLY A 150 6.12 11.42 6.90
N MET A 151 5.86 11.21 8.20
CA MET A 151 6.24 10.01 8.97
C MET A 151 5.04 9.06 9.19
N GLY A 152 4.23 8.89 8.15
CA GLY A 152 3.22 7.83 8.06
C GLY A 152 3.86 6.47 7.79
N ASN A 153 3.07 5.50 7.31
CA ASN A 153 3.56 4.13 7.07
C ASN A 153 4.79 4.10 6.15
N ASN A 154 4.76 4.83 5.04
CA ASN A 154 5.86 4.86 4.07
C ASN A 154 7.11 5.53 4.64
N GLY A 155 6.96 6.71 5.26
CA GLY A 155 8.09 7.44 5.83
C GLY A 155 8.79 6.68 6.93
N ARG A 156 8.04 6.01 7.80
CA ARG A 156 8.59 5.14 8.87
C ARG A 156 9.40 3.97 8.30
N MET A 157 8.81 3.24 7.34
CA MET A 157 9.49 2.13 6.67
C MET A 157 10.76 2.58 5.94
N LEU A 158 10.74 3.75 5.32
CA LEU A 158 11.91 4.33 4.66
C LEU A 158 12.98 4.74 5.67
N ALA A 159 12.60 5.44 6.75
CA ALA A 159 13.51 5.89 7.79
C ALA A 159 14.29 4.72 8.42
N GLU A 160 13.60 3.64 8.79
CA GLU A 160 14.22 2.44 9.34
C GLU A 160 15.29 1.86 8.43
N ARG A 161 14.99 1.72 7.14
CA ARG A 161 15.91 1.14 6.16
C ARG A 161 17.09 2.05 5.87
N LEU A 162 16.86 3.36 5.73
CA LEU A 162 17.93 4.33 5.48
C LEU A 162 18.85 4.48 6.69
N HIS A 163 18.30 4.41 7.91
CA HIS A 163 19.11 4.36 9.12
C HIS A 163 20.01 3.12 9.16
N ALA A 164 19.46 1.95 8.79
CA ALA A 164 20.25 0.71 8.68
C ALA A 164 21.35 0.78 7.60
N LEU A 165 21.19 1.62 6.58
CA LEU A 165 22.21 1.92 5.57
C LEU A 165 23.23 3.00 6.04
N GLY A 166 23.15 3.44 7.29
CA GLY A 166 24.07 4.40 7.90
C GLY A 166 23.81 5.85 7.51
N MET A 167 22.59 6.20 7.08
CA MET A 167 22.22 7.59 6.82
C MET A 167 21.78 8.32 8.10
N ASN A 168 22.00 9.63 8.12
CA ASN A 168 21.40 10.52 9.10
C ASN A 168 19.98 10.89 8.64
N ILE A 169 18.99 10.79 9.54
CA ILE A 169 17.60 11.02 9.20
C ILE A 169 17.12 12.32 9.86
N VAL A 170 16.64 13.25 9.03
CA VAL A 170 15.89 14.43 9.46
C VAL A 170 14.46 14.27 8.98
N ALA A 171 13.47 14.42 9.85
CA ALA A 171 12.09 14.21 9.47
C ALA A 171 11.14 15.29 9.97
N TYR A 172 10.12 15.58 9.17
CA TYR A 172 9.00 16.43 9.52
C TYR A 172 7.67 15.70 9.33
N ASP A 173 6.80 15.83 10.31
CA ASP A 173 5.38 15.42 10.20
C ASP A 173 4.51 16.41 10.98
N LYS A 174 3.26 16.60 10.55
CA LYS A 174 2.28 17.42 11.28
C LYS A 174 1.88 16.80 12.63
N PHE A 175 2.10 15.51 12.81
CA PHE A 175 1.89 14.79 14.06
C PHE A 175 3.23 14.47 14.75
N PRO A 176 3.23 14.32 16.10
CA PRO A 176 4.45 13.96 16.82
C PRO A 176 5.06 12.63 16.31
N ILE A 177 6.34 12.66 15.97
CA ILE A 177 7.11 11.48 15.59
C ILE A 177 7.52 10.74 16.87
N LYS A 178 7.10 9.49 17.02
CA LYS A 178 7.39 8.63 18.18
C LYS A 178 8.05 7.33 17.75
N GLY A 179 8.93 6.78 18.63
CA GLY A 179 9.57 5.48 18.43
C GLY A 179 10.77 5.51 17.47
N PHE A 180 11.38 6.68 17.27
CA PHE A 180 12.56 6.86 16.43
C PHE A 180 13.55 7.80 17.12
N ASP A 181 14.36 7.26 18.02
CA ASP A 181 15.29 8.06 18.83
C ASP A 181 16.48 8.60 18.01
N TYR A 182 16.72 8.04 16.83
CA TYR A 182 17.78 8.42 15.90
C TYR A 182 17.36 9.47 14.86
N ILE A 183 16.12 9.97 14.90
CA ILE A 183 15.64 10.98 13.95
C ILE A 183 15.77 12.37 14.56
N GLU A 184 16.49 13.25 13.85
CA GLU A 184 16.50 14.69 14.13
C GLU A 184 15.19 15.31 13.60
N LYS A 185 14.59 16.21 14.41
CA LYS A 185 13.28 16.83 14.18
C LYS A 185 13.43 18.28 13.74
#